data_7ea0687be90ac41f537a2e445a7193e1
#
_entry.id   7ea0687be90ac41f537a2e445a7193e1
#
_cell.length_a   1.000
_cell.length_b   1.000
_cell.length_c   1.000
_cell.angle_alpha   90.00
_cell.angle_beta   90.00
_cell.angle_gamma   90.00
#
_symmetry.space_group_name_H-M   'P 1'
#
loop_
_entity.id
_entity.type
_entity.pdbx_description
1 polymer ?
#
loop_
_entity_poly.entity_id
_entity_poly.type
_entity_poly.pdbx_seq_one_letter_code
_entity_poly.pdbx_strand_id
1 'polypeptide(L)'
;YLLKEIKLLFEKSISIYEDFSDSTVQLKPQVLFSSSKEIKSSLIKHKLIEIGSNSIFNDNEIKYDVKPQPSFNKSFELLLENLNNYEKLGFQNYLCCANEQQKNRFSDIFDNLDLDVNYIPIILPLYQGFIDNDNKIVCYTDHQIFDRYHKYKIKDVYAKKQALNIKELTKLKVGDFITHIDHGIGKFGGLKKISVEGKMQESIKLIYGERDTLYLSIHSLHKITKYNSKDGTPPKIYKLGSKAWRVLKQKTRAKVKIIAYDLIKLYAKRKNQKGFQYSKDSYLQHELEASFIYEDTPDQVSSTVDVKNDMESHKPMDRLICGDVGFGKTEIAIRAAFKAVDNNKQVAILVPTTILAFQHYKTFSSRLKDFPVSIDYLNRFRTSKDKKNIIEEISNGKIDIIIGTHQIVNKSINFKDLGLLIVDEEQKFGVSIKEKLKNIKENVDVLTLSATPIPRTLQFSLMAARDLSIINTPPPNRYPISSEVVRFSESTIRDAITLEILRRGQVFFIHNRIENINEVAGLIQRLVPDARIRVG
;
A
#
# COMPACT_ATOMS: atom_id res chain seq x y z
N TYR A 1 -1.57 -18.17 31.85
CA TYR A 1 -0.84 -18.75 30.71
C TYR A 1 0.63 -18.32 30.74
N LEU A 2 0.91 -16.99 30.68
CA LEU A 2 2.27 -16.42 30.63
C LEU A 2 3.19 -16.89 31.76
N LEU A 3 2.71 -16.89 33.03
CA LEU A 3 3.50 -17.33 34.17
C LEU A 3 3.82 -18.83 34.13
N LYS A 4 2.96 -19.65 33.53
CA LYS A 4 3.23 -21.07 33.29
C LYS A 4 4.30 -21.28 32.24
N GLU A 5 4.24 -20.52 31.13
CA GLU A 5 5.27 -20.57 30.08
C GLU A 5 6.62 -20.08 30.58
N ILE A 6 6.64 -18.98 31.33
CA ILE A 6 7.88 -18.47 31.94
C ILE A 6 8.50 -19.51 32.85
N LYS A 7 7.70 -20.24 33.67
CA LYS A 7 8.17 -21.31 34.49
C LYS A 7 8.80 -22.44 33.66
N LEU A 8 8.12 -22.87 32.60
CA LEU A 8 8.59 -23.93 31.69
C LEU A 8 9.90 -23.56 31.00
N LEU A 9 9.99 -22.32 30.49
CA LEU A 9 11.19 -21.81 29.81
C LEU A 9 12.37 -21.68 30.78
N PHE A 10 12.11 -21.26 32.01
CA PHE A 10 13.14 -21.17 33.06
C PHE A 10 13.67 -22.56 33.46
N GLU A 11 12.80 -23.54 33.66
CA GLU A 11 13.18 -24.94 33.95
C GLU A 11 13.98 -25.54 32.80
N LYS A 12 13.57 -25.27 31.53
CA LYS A 12 14.31 -25.71 30.35
C LYS A 12 15.69 -25.04 30.25
N SER A 13 15.81 -23.78 30.62
CA SER A 13 17.11 -23.09 30.64
C SER A 13 18.08 -23.66 31.68
N ILE A 14 17.57 -24.14 32.80
CA ILE A 14 18.37 -24.83 33.81
C ILE A 14 18.87 -26.17 33.27
N SER A 15 17.99 -26.98 32.67
CA SER A 15 18.38 -28.27 32.08
C SER A 15 19.44 -28.11 31.00
N ILE A 16 19.27 -27.12 30.09
CA ILE A 16 20.28 -26.82 29.07
C ILE A 16 21.63 -26.41 29.70
N TYR A 17 21.60 -25.61 30.78
CA TYR A 17 22.81 -25.20 31.48
C TYR A 17 23.53 -26.40 32.13
N GLU A 18 22.81 -27.33 32.72
CA GLU A 18 23.36 -28.55 33.32
C GLU A 18 23.99 -29.46 32.26
N ASP A 19 23.38 -29.61 31.11
CA ASP A 19 23.89 -30.42 29.98
C ASP A 19 25.21 -29.88 29.38
N PHE A 20 25.45 -28.57 29.47
CA PHE A 20 26.63 -27.91 28.87
C PHE A 20 27.65 -27.34 29.86
N SER A 21 27.55 -27.71 31.17
CA SER A 21 28.35 -27.10 32.23
C SER A 21 29.88 -27.35 32.14
N ASP A 22 30.31 -28.33 31.34
CA ASP A 22 31.74 -28.75 31.32
C ASP A 22 32.61 -28.05 30.27
N SER A 23 32.09 -27.16 29.42
CA SER A 23 32.87 -26.68 28.26
C SER A 23 33.13 -25.16 28.15
N THR A 24 32.43 -24.30 28.89
CA THR A 24 32.61 -22.82 28.81
C THR A 24 32.14 -22.12 30.08
N VAL A 25 32.76 -20.95 30.38
CA VAL A 25 32.32 -20.05 31.47
C VAL A 25 30.97 -19.44 31.10
N GLN A 26 29.88 -20.10 31.51
CA GLN A 26 28.53 -19.59 31.28
C GLN A 26 27.94 -19.02 32.58
N LEU A 27 27.20 -17.91 32.43
CA LEU A 27 26.43 -17.36 33.55
C LEU A 27 25.25 -18.29 33.89
N LYS A 28 25.01 -18.51 35.18
CA LYS A 28 23.87 -19.32 35.64
C LYS A 28 22.54 -18.73 35.17
N PRO A 29 21.54 -19.55 34.79
CA PRO A 29 20.22 -19.08 34.34
C PRO A 29 19.55 -18.11 35.34
N GLN A 30 19.78 -18.27 36.64
CA GLN A 30 19.26 -17.39 37.70
C GLN A 30 19.84 -15.95 37.63
N VAL A 31 21.01 -15.78 37.01
CA VAL A 31 21.62 -14.45 36.81
C VAL A 31 21.10 -13.78 35.53
N LEU A 32 20.71 -14.58 34.53
CA LEU A 32 20.26 -14.09 33.21
C LEU A 32 18.74 -13.92 33.12
N PHE A 33 17.97 -14.72 33.86
CA PHE A 33 16.52 -14.78 33.74
C PHE A 33 15.86 -14.71 35.14
N SER A 34 14.73 -14.01 35.20
CA SER A 34 13.88 -13.98 36.39
C SER A 34 12.96 -15.18 36.43
N SER A 35 12.87 -15.83 37.58
CA SER A 35 11.93 -16.95 37.80
C SER A 35 10.47 -16.44 37.86
N SER A 36 9.51 -17.33 37.58
CA SER A 36 8.09 -17.01 37.71
C SER A 36 7.68 -16.56 39.13
N LYS A 37 8.39 -17.05 40.16
CA LYS A 37 8.18 -16.64 41.56
C LYS A 37 8.65 -15.20 41.80
N GLU A 38 9.81 -14.83 41.30
CA GLU A 38 10.33 -13.46 41.40
C GLU A 38 9.44 -12.45 40.66
N ILE A 39 9.01 -12.81 39.46
CA ILE A 39 8.07 -11.96 38.68
C ILE A 39 6.76 -11.80 39.46
N LYS A 40 6.19 -12.89 40.00
CA LYS A 40 4.96 -12.84 40.78
C LYS A 40 5.14 -11.97 42.04
N SER A 41 6.22 -12.11 42.80
CA SER A 41 6.51 -11.30 43.99
C SER A 41 6.75 -9.82 43.65
N SER A 42 7.30 -9.53 42.49
CA SER A 42 7.48 -8.15 42.01
C SER A 42 6.14 -7.52 41.61
N LEU A 43 5.27 -8.27 40.94
CA LEU A 43 3.95 -7.79 40.50
C LEU A 43 3.05 -7.42 41.69
N ILE A 44 3.08 -8.23 42.78
CA ILE A 44 2.28 -7.95 43.99
C ILE A 44 2.62 -6.61 44.67
N LYS A 45 3.82 -6.06 44.40
CA LYS A 45 4.22 -4.75 44.94
C LYS A 45 3.54 -3.59 44.23
N HIS A 46 2.86 -3.80 43.12
CA HIS A 46 2.16 -2.80 42.34
C HIS A 46 0.63 -2.93 42.49
N LYS A 47 -0.10 -1.88 42.13
CA LYS A 47 -1.56 -1.95 41.99
C LYS A 47 -1.89 -2.81 40.79
N LEU A 48 -2.58 -3.93 41.00
CA LEU A 48 -2.92 -4.91 39.96
C LEU A 48 -4.42 -4.88 39.67
N ILE A 49 -4.77 -4.89 38.42
CA ILE A 49 -6.12 -5.15 37.90
C ILE A 49 -6.02 -6.39 37.03
N GLU A 50 -6.69 -7.46 37.41
CA GLU A 50 -6.78 -8.68 36.63
C GLU A 50 -8.08 -8.66 35.82
N ILE A 51 -7.97 -8.97 34.53
CA ILE A 51 -9.11 -9.05 33.62
C ILE A 51 -9.13 -10.47 33.05
N GLY A 52 -10.21 -11.21 33.29
CA GLY A 52 -10.36 -12.59 32.82
C GLY A 52 -11.25 -13.44 33.73
N SER A 53 -11.35 -14.72 33.42
CA SER A 53 -12.25 -15.65 34.12
C SER A 53 -11.68 -16.23 35.43
N ASN A 54 -10.38 -16.09 35.68
CA ASN A 54 -9.72 -16.64 36.87
C ASN A 54 -8.75 -15.61 37.47
N SER A 55 -8.95 -15.26 38.73
CA SER A 55 -7.99 -14.44 39.49
C SER A 55 -6.82 -15.25 39.97
N ILE A 56 -5.60 -14.68 39.94
CA ILE A 56 -4.36 -15.27 40.42
C ILE A 56 -3.86 -14.57 41.70
N PHE A 57 -4.23 -13.31 41.89
CA PHE A 57 -3.67 -12.42 42.90
C PHE A 57 -4.70 -11.86 43.89
N ASN A 58 -5.99 -11.81 43.55
CA ASN A 58 -7.02 -11.17 44.38
C ASN A 58 -8.29 -12.00 44.48
N ASP A 59 -8.93 -11.95 45.66
CA ASP A 59 -10.22 -12.61 45.94
C ASP A 59 -11.44 -11.68 45.66
N ASN A 60 -11.20 -10.38 45.42
CA ASN A 60 -12.25 -9.44 45.07
C ASN A 60 -12.55 -9.48 43.56
N GLU A 61 -13.66 -10.10 43.21
CA GLU A 61 -14.10 -10.29 41.82
C GLU A 61 -15.31 -9.39 41.54
N ILE A 62 -15.23 -8.59 40.48
CA ILE A 62 -16.36 -7.86 39.93
C ILE A 62 -16.81 -8.62 38.69
N LYS A 63 -18.04 -9.15 38.71
CA LYS A 63 -18.63 -9.86 37.57
C LYS A 63 -19.50 -8.91 36.78
N TYR A 64 -19.39 -9.02 35.46
CA TYR A 64 -20.23 -8.30 34.49
C TYR A 64 -20.98 -9.34 33.65
N ASP A 65 -22.31 -9.20 33.49
CA ASP A 65 -23.09 -10.02 32.55
C ASP A 65 -23.07 -9.37 31.16
N VAL A 66 -21.92 -9.49 30.50
CA VAL A 66 -21.68 -8.91 29.17
C VAL A 66 -21.51 -10.02 28.13
N LYS A 67 -22.25 -9.92 27.04
CA LYS A 67 -22.17 -10.82 25.87
C LYS A 67 -21.58 -10.08 24.67
N PRO A 68 -20.86 -10.77 23.78
CA PRO A 68 -20.38 -10.15 22.54
C PRO A 68 -21.56 -9.83 21.61
N GLN A 69 -21.39 -8.80 20.78
CA GLN A 69 -22.31 -8.46 19.70
C GLN A 69 -22.52 -9.67 18.77
N PRO A 70 -23.76 -9.99 18.36
CA PRO A 70 -24.00 -11.03 17.37
C PRO A 70 -23.44 -10.67 16.00
N SER A 71 -23.12 -11.66 15.18
CA SER A 71 -22.73 -11.45 13.78
C SER A 71 -23.97 -11.26 12.93
N PHE A 72 -23.98 -10.23 12.09
CA PHE A 72 -25.08 -9.92 11.18
C PHE A 72 -24.83 -10.40 9.75
N ASN A 73 -23.63 -10.90 9.44
CA ASN A 73 -23.25 -11.38 8.10
C ASN A 73 -23.61 -10.39 6.98
N LYS A 74 -23.47 -9.10 7.26
CA LYS A 74 -23.83 -7.97 6.37
C LYS A 74 -25.34 -7.85 6.07
N SER A 75 -26.23 -8.53 6.78
CA SER A 75 -27.66 -8.39 6.63
C SER A 75 -28.18 -7.28 7.52
N PHE A 76 -28.70 -6.22 6.91
CA PHE A 76 -29.36 -5.12 7.62
C PHE A 76 -30.69 -5.56 8.24
N GLU A 77 -31.39 -6.52 7.63
CA GLU A 77 -32.62 -7.07 8.17
C GLU A 77 -32.40 -7.72 9.55
N LEU A 78 -31.32 -8.52 9.69
CA LEU A 78 -30.95 -9.12 10.97
C LEU A 78 -30.55 -8.07 12.01
N LEU A 79 -29.87 -7.01 11.58
CA LEU A 79 -29.51 -5.91 12.47
C LEU A 79 -30.77 -5.19 12.97
N LEU A 80 -31.72 -4.90 12.08
CA LEU A 80 -32.99 -4.24 12.42
C LEU A 80 -33.83 -5.08 13.38
N GLU A 81 -33.96 -6.36 13.09
CA GLU A 81 -34.68 -7.28 13.98
C GLU A 81 -34.04 -7.29 15.38
N ASN A 82 -32.72 -7.26 15.44
CA ASN A 82 -31.97 -7.26 16.70
C ASN A 82 -32.16 -5.95 17.46
N LEU A 83 -32.05 -4.79 16.79
CA LEU A 83 -32.29 -3.46 17.36
C LEU A 83 -33.70 -3.36 17.96
N ASN A 84 -34.72 -3.76 17.19
CA ASN A 84 -36.11 -3.72 17.63
C ASN A 84 -36.39 -4.69 18.80
N ASN A 85 -35.76 -5.87 18.81
CA ASN A 85 -35.93 -6.83 19.90
C ASN A 85 -35.34 -6.30 21.21
N TYR A 86 -34.13 -5.69 21.18
CA TYR A 86 -33.54 -5.11 22.39
C TYR A 86 -34.27 -3.85 22.85
N GLU A 87 -34.79 -3.03 21.95
CA GLU A 87 -35.62 -1.89 22.31
C GLU A 87 -36.88 -2.34 23.08
N LYS A 88 -37.58 -3.37 22.58
CA LYS A 88 -38.75 -3.96 23.27
C LYS A 88 -38.42 -4.53 24.65
N LEU A 89 -37.19 -4.99 24.86
CA LEU A 89 -36.70 -5.46 26.16
C LEU A 89 -36.21 -4.31 27.06
N GLY A 90 -36.33 -3.06 26.62
CA GLY A 90 -35.95 -1.87 27.38
C GLY A 90 -34.44 -1.56 27.39
N PHE A 91 -33.70 -2.08 26.39
CA PHE A 91 -32.28 -1.72 26.22
C PHE A 91 -32.13 -0.44 25.39
N GLN A 92 -31.06 0.30 25.67
CA GLN A 92 -30.61 1.40 24.82
C GLN A 92 -29.62 0.89 23.77
N ASN A 93 -29.91 1.17 22.51
CA ASN A 93 -29.09 0.77 21.38
C ASN A 93 -28.09 1.87 21.01
N TYR A 94 -26.81 1.60 21.12
CA TYR A 94 -25.74 2.49 20.71
C TYR A 94 -25.04 1.95 19.46
N LEU A 95 -24.85 2.82 18.47
CA LEU A 95 -24.10 2.51 17.27
C LEU A 95 -22.75 3.23 17.32
N CYS A 96 -21.70 2.48 17.60
CA CYS A 96 -20.35 3.00 17.75
C CYS A 96 -19.64 3.05 16.40
N CYS A 97 -19.39 4.27 15.90
CA CYS A 97 -18.73 4.52 14.62
C CYS A 97 -17.30 5.01 14.84
N ALA A 98 -16.38 4.65 13.95
CA ALA A 98 -14.98 5.06 14.04
C ALA A 98 -14.80 6.57 13.74
N ASN A 99 -15.66 7.16 12.91
CA ASN A 99 -15.59 8.57 12.50
C ASN A 99 -16.97 9.12 12.11
N GLU A 100 -17.02 10.43 11.85
CA GLU A 100 -18.25 11.14 11.51
C GLU A 100 -18.82 10.74 10.14
N GLN A 101 -17.95 10.40 9.20
CA GLN A 101 -18.39 9.93 7.87
C GLN A 101 -19.16 8.61 7.97
N GLN A 102 -18.72 7.71 8.83
CA GLN A 102 -19.42 6.45 9.05
C GLN A 102 -20.73 6.62 9.80
N LYS A 103 -20.79 7.56 10.74
CA LYS A 103 -22.03 7.95 11.39
C LYS A 103 -23.07 8.43 10.37
N ASN A 104 -22.68 9.39 9.52
CA ASN A 104 -23.58 9.94 8.48
C ASN A 104 -24.03 8.87 7.51
N ARG A 105 -23.15 7.94 7.16
CA ARG A 105 -23.46 6.81 6.28
C ARG A 105 -24.52 5.88 6.86
N PHE A 106 -24.50 5.59 8.16
CA PHE A 106 -25.58 4.82 8.78
C PHE A 106 -26.89 5.57 8.75
N SER A 107 -26.88 6.88 9.01
CA SER A 107 -28.08 7.71 8.87
C SER A 107 -28.63 7.62 7.44
N ASP A 108 -27.77 7.79 6.43
CA ASP A 108 -28.19 7.70 5.03
C ASP A 108 -28.77 6.32 4.66
N ILE A 109 -28.20 5.23 5.21
CA ILE A 109 -28.72 3.88 4.97
C ILE A 109 -30.08 3.67 5.61
N PHE A 110 -30.27 4.08 6.87
CA PHE A 110 -31.52 3.91 7.58
C PHE A 110 -32.62 4.84 7.03
N ASP A 111 -32.27 6.07 6.64
CA ASP A 111 -33.18 7.03 6.01
C ASP A 111 -33.68 6.53 4.64
N ASN A 112 -32.79 5.92 3.83
CA ASN A 112 -33.14 5.36 2.52
C ASN A 112 -34.01 4.10 2.59
N LEU A 113 -33.97 3.39 3.71
CA LEU A 113 -34.79 2.19 3.93
C LEU A 113 -36.15 2.49 4.52
N ASP A 114 -36.51 3.76 4.74
CA ASP A 114 -37.77 4.22 5.41
C ASP A 114 -38.03 3.49 6.76
N LEU A 115 -36.94 3.27 7.53
CA LEU A 115 -36.97 2.48 8.74
C LEU A 115 -36.93 3.38 9.97
N ASP A 116 -38.00 3.40 10.73
CA ASP A 116 -38.04 4.07 12.04
C ASP A 116 -37.41 3.16 13.09
N VAL A 117 -36.09 3.36 13.32
CA VAL A 117 -35.30 2.57 14.27
C VAL A 117 -34.66 3.49 15.29
N ASN A 118 -34.90 3.19 16.56
CA ASN A 118 -34.34 3.97 17.66
C ASN A 118 -32.93 3.50 18.02
N TYR A 119 -31.91 4.28 17.65
CA TYR A 119 -30.52 4.08 18.03
C TYR A 119 -29.80 5.41 18.28
N ILE A 120 -28.75 5.36 19.08
CA ILE A 120 -27.93 6.52 19.41
C ILE A 120 -26.56 6.36 18.72
N PRO A 121 -26.28 7.14 17.67
CA PRO A 121 -24.98 7.06 17.00
C PRO A 121 -23.91 7.79 17.80
N ILE A 122 -22.82 7.11 18.13
CA ILE A 122 -21.68 7.65 18.91
C ILE A 122 -20.39 7.49 18.10
N ILE A 123 -19.55 8.53 18.10
CA ILE A 123 -18.20 8.46 17.55
C ILE A 123 -17.27 7.93 18.64
N LEU A 124 -17.22 6.62 18.74
CA LEU A 124 -16.37 5.90 19.69
C LEU A 124 -15.81 4.64 19.02
N PRO A 125 -14.51 4.59 18.70
CA PRO A 125 -13.90 3.42 18.10
C PRO A 125 -13.74 2.31 19.13
N LEU A 126 -14.68 1.38 19.18
CA LEU A 126 -14.61 0.17 19.99
C LEU A 126 -14.06 -0.98 19.16
N TYR A 127 -13.26 -1.85 19.78
CA TYR A 127 -12.73 -3.05 19.14
C TYR A 127 -13.81 -4.10 18.87
N GLN A 128 -14.78 -4.22 19.77
CA GLN A 128 -15.85 -5.19 19.69
C GLN A 128 -17.10 -4.65 20.35
N GLY A 129 -18.26 -4.82 19.71
CA GLY A 129 -19.55 -4.51 20.29
C GLY A 129 -19.94 -5.52 21.36
N PHE A 130 -20.82 -5.13 22.25
CA PHE A 130 -21.23 -5.91 23.38
C PHE A 130 -22.67 -5.63 23.80
N ILE A 131 -23.25 -6.56 24.54
CA ILE A 131 -24.55 -6.49 25.18
C ILE A 131 -24.32 -6.55 26.66
N ASP A 132 -24.64 -5.48 27.38
CA ASP A 132 -24.58 -5.39 28.85
C ASP A 132 -26.00 -5.59 29.41
N ASN A 133 -26.23 -6.75 30.02
CA ASN A 133 -27.54 -7.08 30.58
C ASN A 133 -27.80 -6.36 31.90
N ASP A 134 -26.76 -5.99 32.65
CA ASP A 134 -26.90 -5.32 33.94
C ASP A 134 -27.37 -3.87 33.77
N ASN A 135 -26.75 -3.15 32.80
CA ASN A 135 -27.09 -1.77 32.51
C ASN A 135 -28.12 -1.59 31.38
N LYS A 136 -28.58 -2.67 30.76
CA LYS A 136 -29.49 -2.67 29.61
C LYS A 136 -28.97 -1.82 28.44
N ILE A 137 -27.72 -2.02 28.09
CA ILE A 137 -27.05 -1.30 26.98
C ILE A 137 -26.61 -2.31 25.92
N VAL A 138 -26.87 -1.97 24.65
CA VAL A 138 -26.32 -2.69 23.53
C VAL A 138 -25.44 -1.74 22.72
N CYS A 139 -24.20 -2.10 22.56
CA CYS A 139 -23.23 -1.38 21.74
C CYS A 139 -22.93 -2.17 20.47
N TYR A 140 -23.33 -1.66 19.33
CA TYR A 140 -23.00 -2.19 18.01
C TYR A 140 -21.81 -1.44 17.45
N THR A 141 -20.91 -2.15 16.77
CA THR A 141 -19.78 -1.54 16.08
C THR A 141 -19.95 -1.66 14.57
N ASP A 142 -19.67 -0.57 13.87
CA ASP A 142 -19.78 -0.48 12.42
C ASP A 142 -18.97 -1.56 11.68
N HIS A 143 -17.74 -1.81 12.13
CA HIS A 143 -16.88 -2.80 11.50
C HIS A 143 -17.39 -4.24 11.66
N GLN A 144 -18.02 -4.60 12.79
CA GLN A 144 -18.60 -5.95 12.97
C GLN A 144 -19.93 -6.12 12.20
N ILE A 145 -20.72 -5.05 12.07
CA ILE A 145 -21.94 -5.08 11.23
C ILE A 145 -21.56 -5.37 9.77
N PHE A 146 -20.48 -4.75 9.27
CA PHE A 146 -20.01 -4.91 7.89
C PHE A 146 -18.96 -6.01 7.70
N ASP A 147 -18.67 -6.82 8.73
CA ASP A 147 -17.59 -7.83 8.70
C ASP A 147 -16.23 -7.24 8.32
N ARG A 148 -15.88 -6.08 8.88
CA ARG A 148 -14.62 -5.38 8.62
C ARG A 148 -13.59 -5.66 9.70
N TYR A 149 -12.31 -5.62 9.33
CA TYR A 149 -11.22 -5.66 10.31
C TYR A 149 -11.07 -4.29 11.00
N HIS A 150 -11.23 -4.28 12.32
CA HIS A 150 -10.94 -3.11 13.13
C HIS A 150 -9.53 -3.18 13.69
N LYS A 151 -8.77 -2.09 13.58
CA LYS A 151 -7.45 -1.97 14.20
C LYS A 151 -7.36 -0.71 15.07
N TYR A 152 -6.97 -0.91 16.30
CA TYR A 152 -6.69 0.17 17.24
C TYR A 152 -5.54 1.03 16.71
N LYS A 153 -5.77 2.31 16.43
CA LYS A 153 -4.70 3.28 16.13
C LYS A 153 -4.05 3.71 17.44
N ILE A 154 -2.93 3.12 17.80
CA ILE A 154 -1.97 3.79 18.68
C ILE A 154 -1.50 5.01 17.90
N LYS A 155 -1.81 6.22 18.38
CA LYS A 155 -1.27 7.46 17.82
C LYS A 155 0.24 7.43 17.95
N ASP A 156 0.94 7.04 16.90
CA ASP A 156 2.38 7.27 16.79
C ASP A 156 2.63 8.77 16.64
N VAL A 157 2.94 9.42 17.76
CA VAL A 157 3.24 10.86 17.86
C VAL A 157 4.64 11.18 17.31
N TYR A 158 5.19 10.38 16.41
CA TYR A 158 6.45 10.70 15.75
C TYR A 158 6.25 10.93 14.25
N ALA A 159 5.75 12.13 13.92
CA ALA A 159 5.97 12.73 12.62
C ALA A 159 7.49 12.89 12.41
N LYS A 160 8.13 11.94 11.75
CA LYS A 160 9.50 12.09 11.28
C LYS A 160 9.55 13.21 10.25
N LYS A 161 9.92 14.42 10.69
CA LYS A 161 10.42 15.47 9.79
C LYS A 161 11.54 14.87 8.96
N GLN A 162 11.39 14.89 7.64
CA GLN A 162 12.44 14.56 6.68
C GLN A 162 13.59 15.58 6.80
N ALA A 163 14.51 15.34 7.72
CA ALA A 163 15.84 15.86 7.60
C ALA A 163 16.58 14.89 6.66
N LEU A 164 17.08 15.37 5.52
CA LEU A 164 18.04 14.66 4.68
C LEU A 164 19.18 14.20 5.58
N ASN A 165 19.33 12.91 5.68
CA ASN A 165 19.86 12.26 6.86
C ASN A 165 21.39 12.25 6.84
N ILE A 166 21.99 12.79 7.89
CA ILE A 166 23.33 12.39 8.37
C ILE A 166 23.48 10.83 8.33
N LYS A 167 22.41 10.07 8.56
CA LYS A 167 22.36 8.61 8.39
C LYS A 167 22.59 8.10 6.94
N GLU A 168 22.34 8.89 5.92
CA GLU A 168 22.69 8.52 4.54
C GLU A 168 24.14 8.81 4.22
N LEU A 169 24.72 9.83 4.84
CA LEU A 169 26.13 10.14 4.72
C LEU A 169 27.02 9.01 5.29
N THR A 170 26.59 8.41 6.41
CA THR A 170 27.32 7.28 7.03
C THR A 170 27.27 6.00 6.21
N LYS A 171 26.32 5.87 5.28
CA LYS A 171 26.20 4.73 4.35
C LYS A 171 27.07 4.89 3.10
N LEU A 172 27.64 6.08 2.84
CA LEU A 172 28.50 6.31 1.69
C LEU A 172 29.89 5.70 1.91
N LYS A 173 30.37 4.97 0.92
CA LYS A 173 31.73 4.40 0.91
C LYS A 173 32.64 5.25 0.03
N VAL A 174 33.91 5.36 0.41
CA VAL A 174 34.93 6.02 -0.42
C VAL A 174 34.95 5.34 -1.80
N GLY A 175 34.79 6.15 -2.85
CA GLY A 175 34.64 5.66 -4.24
C GLY A 175 33.22 5.65 -4.78
N ASP A 176 32.18 5.79 -3.94
CA ASP A 176 30.80 5.92 -4.39
C ASP A 176 30.61 7.14 -5.30
N PHE A 177 29.80 7.01 -6.35
CA PHE A 177 29.46 8.13 -7.22
C PHE A 177 28.38 9.01 -6.59
N ILE A 178 28.65 10.32 -6.55
CA ILE A 178 27.75 11.33 -5.99
C ILE A 178 27.49 12.40 -7.06
N THR A 179 26.24 12.77 -7.20
CA THR A 179 25.83 13.88 -8.07
C THR A 179 25.70 15.16 -7.26
N HIS A 180 26.45 16.19 -7.63
CA HIS A 180 26.29 17.54 -7.12
C HIS A 180 25.45 18.37 -8.10
N ILE A 181 24.49 19.14 -7.59
CA ILE A 181 23.53 19.89 -8.42
C ILE A 181 24.20 20.88 -9.39
N ASP A 182 25.35 21.46 -9.00
CA ASP A 182 26.04 22.48 -9.77
C ASP A 182 27.28 21.96 -10.51
N HIS A 183 27.94 20.92 -9.95
CA HIS A 183 29.26 20.46 -10.42
C HIS A 183 29.21 19.09 -11.13
N GLY A 184 28.05 18.42 -11.12
CA GLY A 184 27.89 17.12 -11.77
C GLY A 184 28.34 15.94 -10.92
N ILE A 185 28.77 14.86 -11.59
CA ILE A 185 29.07 13.59 -10.93
C ILE A 185 30.55 13.56 -10.53
N GLY A 186 30.78 13.29 -9.25
CA GLY A 186 32.09 13.07 -8.65
C GLY A 186 32.13 11.77 -7.83
N LYS A 187 33.28 11.39 -7.32
CA LYS A 187 33.48 10.27 -6.39
C LYS A 187 33.58 10.78 -4.96
N PHE A 188 32.97 10.08 -4.03
CA PHE A 188 33.10 10.36 -2.61
C PHE A 188 34.50 10.03 -2.12
N GLY A 189 35.19 11.01 -1.59
CA GLY A 189 36.54 10.91 -1.05
C GLY A 189 36.63 10.88 0.47
N GLY A 190 35.47 10.67 1.15
CA GLY A 190 35.40 10.64 2.62
C GLY A 190 35.12 12.00 3.25
N LEU A 191 35.05 12.02 4.58
CA LEU A 191 34.91 13.22 5.39
C LEU A 191 36.31 13.73 5.76
N LYS A 192 36.53 15.05 5.69
CA LYS A 192 37.76 15.70 6.12
C LYS A 192 37.47 16.95 6.94
N LYS A 193 38.24 17.17 7.98
CA LYS A 193 38.26 18.45 8.70
C LYS A 193 39.14 19.41 7.95
N ILE A 194 38.59 20.54 7.56
CA ILE A 194 39.34 21.64 6.92
C ILE A 194 39.20 22.91 7.76
N SER A 195 40.27 23.71 7.80
CA SER A 195 40.22 25.01 8.43
C SER A 195 39.70 26.04 7.42
N VAL A 196 38.59 26.69 7.73
CA VAL A 196 38.01 27.78 6.95
C VAL A 196 37.95 28.99 7.87
N GLU A 197 38.67 30.07 7.52
CA GLU A 197 38.72 31.30 8.33
C GLU A 197 39.09 31.07 9.80
N GLY A 198 40.05 30.16 10.05
CA GLY A 198 40.52 29.84 11.40
C GLY A 198 39.62 28.90 12.21
N LYS A 199 38.44 28.47 11.67
CA LYS A 199 37.53 27.51 12.31
C LYS A 199 37.62 26.15 11.64
N MET A 200 37.77 25.09 12.43
CA MET A 200 37.74 23.71 11.92
C MET A 200 36.33 23.30 11.57
N GLN A 201 36.06 22.98 10.30
CA GLN A 201 34.77 22.48 9.81
C GLN A 201 34.92 21.10 9.20
N GLU A 202 33.93 20.23 9.48
CA GLU A 202 33.82 18.95 8.80
C GLU A 202 33.23 19.14 7.40
N SER A 203 33.93 18.60 6.41
CA SER A 203 33.60 18.77 5.01
C SER A 203 33.62 17.43 4.28
N ILE A 204 32.73 17.30 3.31
CA ILE A 204 32.65 16.16 2.42
C ILE A 204 33.62 16.39 1.27
N LYS A 205 34.55 15.47 1.06
CA LYS A 205 35.47 15.50 -0.07
C LYS A 205 34.83 14.82 -1.28
N LEU A 206 34.68 15.54 -2.39
CA LEU A 206 34.26 15.00 -3.68
C LEU A 206 35.44 15.12 -4.66
N ILE A 207 35.70 14.05 -5.41
CA ILE A 207 36.82 13.96 -6.37
C ILE A 207 36.21 13.98 -7.79
N TYR A 208 36.68 14.90 -8.61
CA TYR A 208 36.31 15.09 -10.01
C TYR A 208 37.52 14.91 -10.93
N GLY A 209 37.29 14.51 -12.19
CA GLY A 209 38.32 14.42 -13.21
C GLY A 209 39.64 13.79 -12.76
N GLU A 210 40.76 14.33 -13.21
CA GLU A 210 42.07 13.73 -13.02
C GLU A 210 42.67 13.93 -11.60
N ARG A 211 42.14 14.80 -10.75
CA ARG A 211 42.46 15.00 -9.32
C ARG A 211 41.77 16.23 -8.71
N ASP A 212 40.84 16.86 -9.41
CA ASP A 212 40.12 18.01 -8.86
C ASP A 212 39.32 17.62 -7.64
N THR A 213 39.43 18.39 -6.56
CA THR A 213 38.68 18.10 -5.33
C THR A 213 37.81 19.27 -4.94
N LEU A 214 36.56 18.94 -4.57
CA LEU A 214 35.61 19.87 -4.01
C LEU A 214 35.34 19.49 -2.55
N TYR A 215 35.48 20.46 -1.67
CA TYR A 215 35.09 20.32 -0.28
C TYR A 215 33.73 20.97 -0.07
N LEU A 216 32.77 20.19 0.38
CA LEU A 216 31.42 20.65 0.62
C LEU A 216 31.12 20.59 2.13
N SER A 217 30.64 21.70 2.70
CA SER A 217 30.22 21.73 4.10
C SER A 217 29.09 20.73 4.33
N ILE A 218 29.03 20.06 5.50
CA ILE A 218 27.97 19.17 5.90
C ILE A 218 26.59 19.87 5.86
N HIS A 219 26.53 21.17 6.10
CA HIS A 219 25.29 21.95 5.99
C HIS A 219 24.74 22.04 4.54
N SER A 220 25.57 21.73 3.55
CA SER A 220 25.19 21.73 2.12
C SER A 220 24.85 20.33 1.58
N LEU A 221 24.55 19.36 2.43
CA LEU A 221 24.11 18.01 2.05
C LEU A 221 22.95 17.98 1.07
N HIS A 222 22.05 18.96 1.13
CA HIS A 222 20.92 19.10 0.21
C HIS A 222 21.33 19.30 -1.26
N LYS A 223 22.58 19.65 -1.53
CA LYS A 223 23.12 19.82 -2.89
C LYS A 223 23.66 18.53 -3.51
N ILE A 224 23.74 17.46 -2.76
CA ILE A 224 24.30 16.19 -3.22
C ILE A 224 23.31 15.04 -3.07
N THR A 225 23.39 14.09 -4.01
CA THR A 225 22.61 12.86 -3.99
C THR A 225 23.48 11.69 -4.43
N LYS A 226 23.23 10.48 -3.90
CA LYS A 226 23.92 9.28 -4.39
C LYS A 226 23.52 9.02 -5.85
N TYR A 227 24.50 8.78 -6.71
CA TYR A 227 24.25 8.43 -8.10
C TYR A 227 23.84 6.95 -8.19
N ASN A 228 22.68 6.70 -8.79
CA ASN A 228 22.20 5.35 -9.07
C ASN A 228 22.18 5.15 -10.59
N SER A 229 23.03 4.26 -11.09
CA SER A 229 23.01 3.83 -12.49
C SER A 229 21.94 2.76 -12.70
N LYS A 230 21.13 2.88 -13.74
CA LYS A 230 20.17 1.83 -14.11
C LYS A 230 20.85 0.58 -14.67
N ASP A 231 22.01 0.73 -15.29
CA ASP A 231 22.68 -0.34 -16.05
C ASP A 231 24.02 -0.79 -15.41
N GLY A 232 24.33 -0.35 -14.18
CA GLY A 232 25.57 -0.69 -13.50
C GLY A 232 26.84 -0.09 -14.14
N THR A 233 26.73 0.66 -15.24
CA THR A 233 27.86 1.28 -15.93
C THR A 233 28.35 2.51 -15.15
N PRO A 234 29.68 2.68 -14.98
CA PRO A 234 30.23 3.84 -14.30
C PRO A 234 29.91 5.13 -15.08
N PRO A 235 29.46 6.20 -14.40
CA PRO A 235 29.13 7.45 -15.06
C PRO A 235 30.40 8.17 -15.54
N LYS A 236 30.26 8.99 -16.57
CA LYS A 236 31.34 9.87 -17.02
C LYS A 236 31.55 10.99 -16.01
N ILE A 237 32.76 11.07 -15.47
CA ILE A 237 33.18 12.13 -14.54
C ILE A 237 33.78 13.27 -15.36
N TYR A 238 33.33 14.49 -15.11
CA TYR A 238 33.81 15.70 -15.80
C TYR A 238 34.81 16.45 -14.89
N LYS A 239 35.69 17.27 -15.49
CA LYS A 239 36.55 18.18 -14.73
C LYS A 239 35.70 19.23 -14.01
N LEU A 240 36.12 19.60 -12.80
CA LEU A 240 35.47 20.64 -12.02
C LEU A 240 35.51 21.98 -12.79
N GLY A 241 34.39 22.71 -12.82
CA GLY A 241 34.28 23.96 -13.56
C GLY A 241 34.14 23.84 -15.08
N SER A 242 34.16 22.61 -15.65
CA SER A 242 33.97 22.43 -17.09
C SER A 242 32.57 22.83 -17.57
N LYS A 243 32.46 23.38 -18.79
CA LYS A 243 31.16 23.74 -19.41
C LYS A 243 30.31 22.50 -19.73
N ALA A 244 30.90 21.31 -19.76
CA ALA A 244 30.23 20.07 -20.19
C ALA A 244 28.99 19.72 -19.35
N TRP A 245 29.08 19.82 -18.03
CA TRP A 245 27.93 19.58 -17.15
C TRP A 245 26.82 20.61 -17.36
N ARG A 246 27.19 21.89 -17.50
CA ARG A 246 26.24 22.98 -17.74
C ARG A 246 25.50 22.78 -19.07
N VAL A 247 26.22 22.42 -20.12
CA VAL A 247 25.64 22.12 -21.45
C VAL A 247 24.71 20.92 -21.41
N LEU A 248 25.11 19.82 -20.72
CA LEU A 248 24.27 18.64 -20.56
C LEU A 248 22.98 18.98 -19.80
N LYS A 249 23.11 19.73 -18.70
CA LYS A 249 21.97 20.20 -17.90
C LYS A 249 21.01 21.08 -18.72
N GLN A 250 21.56 21.99 -19.52
CA GLN A 250 20.77 22.86 -20.41
C GLN A 250 20.05 22.06 -21.50
N LYS A 251 20.73 21.11 -22.17
CA LYS A 251 20.13 20.24 -23.19
C LYS A 251 19.01 19.38 -22.61
N THR A 252 19.24 18.80 -21.43
CA THR A 252 18.20 17.99 -20.74
C THR A 252 17.02 18.86 -20.34
N ARG A 253 17.27 20.06 -19.82
CA ARG A 253 16.23 21.02 -19.43
C ARG A 253 15.39 21.47 -20.64
N ALA A 254 16.03 21.72 -21.78
CA ALA A 254 15.34 22.06 -23.03
C ALA A 254 14.44 20.90 -23.52
N LYS A 255 14.95 19.66 -23.52
CA LYS A 255 14.14 18.47 -23.87
C LYS A 255 12.93 18.30 -22.95
N VAL A 256 13.13 18.41 -21.63
CA VAL A 256 12.04 18.33 -20.65
C VAL A 256 11.01 19.44 -20.86
N LYS A 257 11.45 20.66 -21.20
CA LYS A 257 10.57 21.79 -21.47
C LYS A 257 9.69 21.56 -22.70
N ILE A 258 10.24 20.97 -23.78
CA ILE A 258 9.47 20.63 -24.99
C ILE A 258 8.40 19.58 -24.65
N ILE A 259 8.79 18.49 -23.95
CA ILE A 259 7.86 17.44 -23.54
C ILE A 259 6.75 18.00 -22.64
N ALA A 260 7.11 18.87 -21.68
CA ALA A 260 6.13 19.53 -20.82
C ALA A 260 5.16 20.42 -21.60
N TYR A 261 5.66 21.15 -22.60
CA TYR A 261 4.80 22.00 -23.45
C TYR A 261 3.79 21.18 -24.25
N ASP A 262 4.22 20.08 -24.87
CA ASP A 262 3.34 19.19 -25.63
C ASP A 262 2.27 18.54 -24.74
N LEU A 263 2.64 18.16 -23.50
CA LEU A 263 1.70 17.63 -22.51
C LEU A 263 0.68 18.70 -22.07
N ILE A 264 1.14 19.93 -21.81
CA ILE A 264 0.26 21.04 -21.41
C ILE A 264 -0.72 21.38 -22.55
N LYS A 265 -0.26 21.37 -23.80
CA LYS A 265 -1.11 21.62 -24.97
C LYS A 265 -2.20 20.55 -25.13
N LEU A 266 -1.84 19.28 -24.93
CA LEU A 266 -2.79 18.16 -24.95
C LEU A 266 -3.82 18.28 -23.82
N TYR A 267 -3.37 18.62 -22.62
CA TYR A 267 -4.23 18.82 -21.45
C TYR A 267 -5.18 20.01 -21.64
N ALA A 268 -4.66 21.14 -22.15
CA ALA A 268 -5.50 22.31 -22.45
C ALA A 268 -6.58 21.99 -23.48
N LYS A 269 -6.26 21.17 -24.50
CA LYS A 269 -7.25 20.71 -25.49
C LYS A 269 -8.35 19.89 -24.83
N ARG A 270 -8.00 18.94 -23.93
CA ARG A 270 -8.98 18.13 -23.19
C ARG A 270 -9.86 18.96 -22.25
N LYS A 271 -9.23 19.89 -21.51
CA LYS A 271 -9.96 20.73 -20.53
C LYS A 271 -11.05 21.61 -21.17
N ASN A 272 -10.94 21.87 -22.47
CA ASN A 272 -11.94 22.63 -23.26
C ASN A 272 -12.99 21.72 -23.91
N GLN A 273 -12.88 20.41 -23.83
CA GLN A 273 -13.88 19.47 -24.34
C GLN A 273 -14.98 19.23 -23.30
N LYS A 274 -16.19 18.95 -23.76
CA LYS A 274 -17.29 18.51 -22.92
C LYS A 274 -17.19 17.00 -22.78
N GLY A 275 -17.06 16.51 -21.54
CA GLY A 275 -17.14 15.09 -21.18
C GLY A 275 -18.56 14.67 -20.84
N PHE A 276 -18.73 13.40 -20.52
CA PHE A 276 -19.94 12.91 -19.93
C PHE A 276 -19.95 13.25 -18.44
N GLN A 277 -21.03 13.82 -17.95
CA GLN A 277 -21.20 14.11 -16.52
C GLN A 277 -21.96 12.96 -15.86
N TYR A 278 -21.29 12.26 -14.95
CA TYR A 278 -21.92 11.20 -14.19
C TYR A 278 -22.84 11.76 -13.11
N SER A 279 -23.87 11.02 -12.77
CA SER A 279 -24.78 11.35 -11.66
C SER A 279 -24.07 11.26 -10.32
N LYS A 280 -24.65 11.84 -9.28
CA LYS A 280 -24.23 11.60 -7.88
C LYS A 280 -24.36 10.11 -7.56
N ASP A 281 -23.72 9.69 -6.48
CA ASP A 281 -23.71 8.30 -6.05
C ASP A 281 -25.15 7.80 -5.81
N SER A 282 -25.45 6.65 -6.36
CA SER A 282 -26.68 5.90 -6.11
C SER A 282 -26.59 5.12 -4.80
N TYR A 283 -27.71 4.57 -4.36
CA TYR A 283 -27.75 3.63 -3.24
C TYR A 283 -26.80 2.44 -3.46
N LEU A 284 -26.77 1.87 -4.66
CA LEU A 284 -25.90 0.73 -4.99
C LEU A 284 -24.40 1.10 -4.88
N GLN A 285 -24.02 2.34 -5.21
CA GLN A 285 -22.66 2.82 -5.03
C GLN A 285 -22.30 2.88 -3.54
N HIS A 286 -23.20 3.38 -2.70
CA HIS A 286 -23.00 3.41 -1.24
C HIS A 286 -22.92 2.00 -0.65
N GLU A 287 -23.76 1.07 -1.12
CA GLU A 287 -23.72 -0.32 -0.69
C GLU A 287 -22.40 -1.00 -1.07
N LEU A 288 -21.92 -0.78 -2.31
CA LEU A 288 -20.61 -1.26 -2.73
C LEU A 288 -19.50 -0.76 -1.81
N GLU A 289 -19.47 0.53 -1.52
CA GLU A 289 -18.44 1.10 -0.64
C GLU A 289 -18.58 0.59 0.80
N ALA A 290 -19.83 0.42 1.26
CA ALA A 290 -20.15 -0.17 2.55
C ALA A 290 -19.66 -1.61 2.70
N SER A 291 -19.76 -2.41 1.65
CA SER A 291 -19.35 -3.81 1.66
C SER A 291 -17.83 -4.02 1.62
N PHE A 292 -17.02 -2.94 1.57
CA PHE A 292 -15.57 -3.07 1.59
C PHE A 292 -15.08 -3.54 2.97
N ILE A 293 -14.38 -4.68 2.99
CA ILE A 293 -13.99 -5.37 4.24
C ILE A 293 -12.89 -4.66 5.04
N TYR A 294 -12.18 -3.71 4.43
CA TYR A 294 -11.11 -2.97 5.08
C TYR A 294 -11.55 -1.52 5.36
N GLU A 295 -10.96 -0.93 6.39
CA GLU A 295 -11.12 0.50 6.67
C GLU A 295 -10.29 1.32 5.68
N ASP A 296 -10.91 2.29 5.02
CA ASP A 296 -10.22 3.19 4.12
C ASP A 296 -9.24 4.10 4.87
N THR A 297 -8.04 4.26 4.33
CA THR A 297 -7.10 5.25 4.84
C THR A 297 -7.58 6.66 4.45
N PRO A 298 -7.17 7.72 5.19
CA PRO A 298 -7.55 9.10 4.84
C PRO A 298 -7.20 9.47 3.39
N ASP A 299 -6.07 8.97 2.88
CA ASP A 299 -5.65 9.23 1.50
C ASP A 299 -6.50 8.46 0.48
N GLN A 300 -6.98 7.26 0.82
CA GLN A 300 -7.91 6.50 -0.02
C GLN A 300 -9.26 7.21 -0.11
N VAL A 301 -9.78 7.70 1.02
CA VAL A 301 -11.02 8.50 1.07
C VAL A 301 -10.87 9.75 0.21
N SER A 302 -9.82 10.55 0.42
CA SER A 302 -9.56 11.75 -0.36
C SER A 302 -9.45 11.45 -1.85
N SER A 303 -8.68 10.41 -2.23
CA SER A 303 -8.52 10.02 -3.63
C SER A 303 -9.83 9.54 -4.27
N THR A 304 -10.70 8.86 -3.51
CA THR A 304 -12.01 8.43 -3.98
C THR A 304 -12.92 9.64 -4.24
N VAL A 305 -12.95 10.59 -3.30
CA VAL A 305 -13.70 11.84 -3.45
C VAL A 305 -13.21 12.64 -4.67
N ASP A 306 -11.90 12.76 -4.84
CA ASP A 306 -11.31 13.43 -6.01
C ASP A 306 -11.76 12.81 -7.33
N VAL A 307 -11.72 11.46 -7.44
CA VAL A 307 -12.16 10.74 -8.64
C VAL A 307 -13.65 10.95 -8.91
N LYS A 308 -14.49 10.86 -7.89
CA LYS A 308 -15.93 11.09 -8.03
C LYS A 308 -16.25 12.51 -8.49
N ASN A 309 -15.61 13.50 -7.87
CA ASN A 309 -15.79 14.91 -8.24
C ASN A 309 -15.38 15.18 -9.71
N ASP A 310 -14.30 14.56 -10.17
CA ASP A 310 -13.89 14.66 -11.56
C ASP A 310 -14.92 14.03 -12.49
N MET A 311 -15.40 12.81 -12.20
CA MET A 311 -16.43 12.13 -12.99
C MET A 311 -17.76 12.89 -13.01
N GLU A 312 -18.12 13.57 -11.92
CA GLU A 312 -19.32 14.40 -11.83
C GLU A 312 -19.17 15.78 -12.48
N SER A 313 -17.97 16.12 -12.96
CA SER A 313 -17.73 17.37 -13.66
C SER A 313 -18.11 17.29 -15.15
N HIS A 314 -18.30 18.44 -15.79
CA HIS A 314 -18.55 18.52 -17.24
C HIS A 314 -17.30 18.28 -18.11
N LYS A 315 -16.15 18.07 -17.51
CA LYS A 315 -14.87 17.90 -18.20
C LYS A 315 -14.40 16.46 -18.12
N PRO A 316 -13.83 15.91 -19.21
CA PRO A 316 -13.32 14.53 -19.16
C PRO A 316 -12.21 14.41 -18.12
N MET A 317 -12.35 13.48 -17.19
CA MET A 317 -11.33 13.17 -16.17
C MET A 317 -10.03 12.70 -16.81
N ASP A 318 -8.89 13.17 -16.33
CA ASP A 318 -7.56 12.58 -16.57
C ASP A 318 -6.76 12.60 -15.27
N ARG A 319 -7.05 11.63 -14.40
CA ARG A 319 -6.45 11.56 -13.06
C ARG A 319 -5.45 10.42 -12.94
N LEU A 320 -4.32 10.73 -12.31
CA LEU A 320 -3.33 9.74 -11.92
C LEU A 320 -3.41 9.47 -10.43
N ILE A 321 -3.65 8.22 -10.05
CA ILE A 321 -3.52 7.75 -8.67
C ILE A 321 -2.15 7.10 -8.49
N CYS A 322 -1.36 7.66 -7.60
CA CYS A 322 -0.04 7.18 -7.25
C CYS A 322 -0.02 6.67 -5.81
N GLY A 323 0.48 5.47 -5.60
CA GLY A 323 0.60 4.87 -4.26
C GLY A 323 1.37 3.57 -4.34
N ASP A 324 2.02 3.16 -3.27
CA ASP A 324 2.81 1.93 -3.26
C ASP A 324 1.94 0.68 -3.47
N VAL A 325 2.57 -0.46 -3.74
CA VAL A 325 1.88 -1.75 -3.90
C VAL A 325 1.13 -2.10 -2.61
N GLY A 326 -0.13 -2.50 -2.73
CA GLY A 326 -0.98 -2.83 -1.57
C GLY A 326 -1.63 -1.62 -0.89
N PHE A 327 -1.53 -0.40 -1.42
CA PHE A 327 -2.19 0.80 -0.87
C PHE A 327 -3.64 0.98 -1.35
N GLY A 328 -4.28 -0.05 -1.90
CA GLY A 328 -5.70 -0.05 -2.22
C GLY A 328 -6.09 0.71 -3.50
N LYS A 329 -5.14 1.04 -4.40
CA LYS A 329 -5.45 1.70 -5.70
C LYS A 329 -6.53 0.99 -6.50
N THR A 330 -6.53 -0.35 -6.48
CA THR A 330 -7.50 -1.17 -7.21
C THR A 330 -8.91 -0.99 -6.68
N GLU A 331 -9.12 -0.79 -5.37
CA GLU A 331 -10.43 -0.54 -4.82
C GLU A 331 -11.02 0.78 -5.33
N ILE A 332 -10.19 1.85 -5.42
CA ILE A 332 -10.63 3.12 -5.99
C ILE A 332 -11.02 2.94 -7.46
N ALA A 333 -10.26 2.12 -8.21
CA ALA A 333 -10.61 1.80 -9.59
C ALA A 333 -11.93 1.02 -9.72
N ILE A 334 -12.22 0.11 -8.79
CA ILE A 334 -13.49 -0.63 -8.73
C ILE A 334 -14.66 0.33 -8.48
N ARG A 335 -14.52 1.24 -7.52
CA ARG A 335 -15.55 2.24 -7.21
C ARG A 335 -15.83 3.17 -8.40
N ALA A 336 -14.79 3.62 -9.09
CA ALA A 336 -14.93 4.42 -10.32
C ALA A 336 -15.58 3.62 -11.46
N ALA A 337 -15.19 2.36 -11.65
CA ALA A 337 -15.76 1.49 -12.65
C ALA A 337 -17.25 1.23 -12.39
N PHE A 338 -17.61 0.95 -11.15
CA PHE A 338 -19.01 0.75 -10.78
C PHE A 338 -19.85 2.01 -11.01
N LYS A 339 -19.35 3.19 -10.62
CA LYS A 339 -20.01 4.47 -10.89
C LYS A 339 -20.26 4.68 -12.38
N ALA A 340 -19.33 4.27 -13.24
CA ALA A 340 -19.50 4.36 -14.69
C ALA A 340 -20.59 3.38 -15.18
N VAL A 341 -20.61 2.15 -14.71
CA VAL A 341 -21.62 1.13 -15.06
C VAL A 341 -23.00 1.53 -14.57
N ASP A 342 -23.10 2.06 -13.36
CA ASP A 342 -24.35 2.56 -12.77
C ASP A 342 -24.97 3.73 -13.60
N ASN A 343 -24.14 4.42 -14.37
CA ASN A 343 -24.57 5.42 -15.36
C ASN A 343 -24.67 4.86 -16.80
N ASN A 344 -24.80 3.55 -16.95
CA ASN A 344 -24.92 2.84 -18.23
C ASN A 344 -23.75 3.05 -19.20
N LYS A 345 -22.53 3.28 -18.67
CA LYS A 345 -21.31 3.40 -19.48
C LYS A 345 -20.45 2.15 -19.36
N GLN A 346 -19.85 1.76 -20.49
CA GLN A 346 -18.88 0.68 -20.50
C GLN A 346 -17.52 1.14 -19.94
N VAL A 347 -16.79 0.20 -19.33
CA VAL A 347 -15.48 0.41 -18.73
C VAL A 347 -14.44 -0.50 -19.37
N ALA A 348 -13.31 0.07 -19.78
CA ALA A 348 -12.16 -0.68 -20.26
C ALA A 348 -11.00 -0.59 -19.27
N ILE A 349 -10.45 -1.72 -18.85
CA ILE A 349 -9.31 -1.79 -17.91
C ILE A 349 -8.10 -2.37 -18.63
N LEU A 350 -7.12 -1.52 -18.88
CA LEU A 350 -5.89 -1.88 -19.58
C LEU A 350 -4.77 -2.21 -18.59
N VAL A 351 -4.21 -3.40 -18.72
CA VAL A 351 -3.11 -3.91 -17.88
C VAL A 351 -1.94 -4.42 -18.72
N PRO A 352 -0.68 -4.36 -18.21
CA PRO A 352 0.50 -4.67 -19.01
C PRO A 352 0.70 -6.16 -19.31
N THR A 353 0.18 -7.06 -18.46
CA THR A 353 0.42 -8.51 -18.60
C THR A 353 -0.87 -9.32 -18.54
N THR A 354 -0.83 -10.51 -19.15
CA THR A 354 -1.96 -11.46 -19.15
C THR A 354 -2.31 -11.96 -17.75
N ILE A 355 -1.33 -12.08 -16.88
CA ILE A 355 -1.52 -12.52 -15.49
C ILE A 355 -2.26 -11.44 -14.71
N LEU A 356 -1.84 -10.19 -14.85
CA LEU A 356 -2.54 -9.06 -14.23
C LEU A 356 -3.98 -8.93 -14.75
N ALA A 357 -4.23 -9.16 -16.05
CA ALA A 357 -5.59 -9.16 -16.58
C ALA A 357 -6.48 -10.19 -15.86
N PHE A 358 -5.99 -11.39 -15.67
CA PHE A 358 -6.72 -12.44 -14.97
C PHE A 358 -6.87 -12.15 -13.47
N GLN A 359 -5.85 -11.59 -12.84
CA GLN A 359 -5.90 -11.18 -11.43
C GLN A 359 -6.95 -10.08 -11.21
N HIS A 360 -6.94 -9.03 -12.03
CA HIS A 360 -7.94 -7.96 -11.98
C HIS A 360 -9.34 -8.51 -12.25
N TYR A 361 -9.50 -9.40 -13.25
CA TYR A 361 -10.78 -10.05 -13.51
C TYR A 361 -11.33 -10.76 -12.27
N LYS A 362 -10.51 -11.58 -11.60
CA LYS A 362 -10.92 -12.25 -10.36
C LYS A 362 -11.30 -11.26 -9.26
N THR A 363 -10.49 -10.22 -9.08
CA THR A 363 -10.72 -9.21 -8.03
C THR A 363 -12.01 -8.43 -8.28
N PHE A 364 -12.23 -7.95 -9.51
CA PHE A 364 -13.43 -7.22 -9.89
C PHE A 364 -14.67 -8.13 -9.81
N SER A 365 -14.60 -9.34 -10.36
CA SER A 365 -15.73 -10.30 -10.32
C SER A 365 -16.09 -10.69 -8.88
N SER A 366 -15.10 -10.89 -8.00
CA SER A 366 -15.36 -11.19 -6.60
C SER A 366 -15.96 -10.00 -5.84
N ARG A 367 -15.52 -8.79 -6.16
CA ARG A 367 -15.93 -7.56 -5.48
C ARG A 367 -17.32 -7.10 -5.91
N LEU A 368 -17.67 -7.35 -7.17
CA LEU A 368 -18.94 -6.93 -7.78
C LEU A 368 -19.94 -8.09 -7.96
N LYS A 369 -19.71 -9.24 -7.33
CA LYS A 369 -20.53 -10.46 -7.53
C LYS A 369 -22.00 -10.29 -7.14
N ASP A 370 -22.27 -9.42 -6.17
CA ASP A 370 -23.61 -9.19 -5.63
C ASP A 370 -24.33 -8.02 -6.35
N PHE A 371 -23.72 -7.46 -7.40
CA PHE A 371 -24.21 -6.35 -8.19
C PHE A 371 -24.50 -6.77 -9.63
N PRO A 372 -25.47 -6.14 -10.32
CA PRO A 372 -25.84 -6.50 -11.69
C PRO A 372 -24.84 -5.95 -12.72
N VAL A 373 -23.61 -6.44 -12.69
CA VAL A 373 -22.50 -5.99 -13.56
C VAL A 373 -21.92 -7.17 -14.31
N SER A 374 -21.86 -7.08 -15.64
CA SER A 374 -21.25 -8.08 -16.50
C SER A 374 -19.77 -7.78 -16.72
N ILE A 375 -18.90 -8.71 -16.32
CA ILE A 375 -17.43 -8.54 -16.36
C ILE A 375 -16.81 -9.68 -17.16
N ASP A 376 -15.95 -9.35 -18.12
CA ASP A 376 -15.14 -10.36 -18.80
C ASP A 376 -13.69 -9.86 -19.03
N TYR A 377 -12.83 -10.75 -19.50
CA TYR A 377 -11.45 -10.41 -19.79
C TYR A 377 -10.97 -10.91 -21.14
N LEU A 378 -10.10 -10.11 -21.79
CA LEU A 378 -9.53 -10.40 -23.09
C LEU A 378 -8.00 -10.51 -23.01
N ASN A 379 -7.47 -11.72 -23.20
CA ASN A 379 -6.04 -11.97 -23.23
C ASN A 379 -5.66 -13.02 -24.30
N ARG A 380 -4.35 -13.32 -24.41
CA ARG A 380 -3.86 -14.28 -25.41
C ARG A 380 -4.30 -15.74 -25.16
N PHE A 381 -4.70 -16.08 -23.95
CA PHE A 381 -5.08 -17.45 -23.57
C PHE A 381 -6.54 -17.80 -23.91
N ARG A 382 -7.39 -16.80 -24.23
CA ARG A 382 -8.74 -17.04 -24.74
C ARG A 382 -8.69 -17.64 -26.15
N THR A 383 -9.59 -18.58 -26.45
CA THR A 383 -9.69 -19.16 -27.79
C THR A 383 -10.12 -18.12 -28.83
N SER A 384 -9.87 -18.39 -30.11
CA SER A 384 -10.27 -17.46 -31.17
C SER A 384 -11.80 -17.30 -31.26
N LYS A 385 -12.56 -18.34 -30.90
CA LYS A 385 -14.04 -18.31 -30.85
C LYS A 385 -14.50 -17.41 -29.70
N ASP A 386 -13.94 -17.60 -28.49
CA ASP A 386 -14.28 -16.78 -27.33
C ASP A 386 -13.99 -15.30 -27.56
N LYS A 387 -12.81 -15.00 -28.19
CA LYS A 387 -12.47 -13.63 -28.53
C LYS A 387 -13.47 -12.95 -29.45
N LYS A 388 -13.97 -13.68 -30.47
CA LYS A 388 -15.01 -13.15 -31.37
C LYS A 388 -16.31 -12.87 -30.61
N ASN A 389 -16.75 -13.81 -29.78
CA ASN A 389 -17.95 -13.66 -28.97
C ASN A 389 -17.84 -12.45 -28.02
N ILE A 390 -16.72 -12.33 -27.30
CA ILE A 390 -16.47 -11.22 -26.37
C ILE A 390 -16.51 -9.88 -27.12
N ILE A 391 -15.88 -9.78 -28.28
CA ILE A 391 -15.88 -8.55 -29.11
C ILE A 391 -17.29 -8.19 -29.55
N GLU A 392 -18.10 -9.16 -29.96
CA GLU A 392 -19.49 -8.96 -30.32
C GLU A 392 -20.34 -8.52 -29.12
N GLU A 393 -20.15 -9.15 -27.97
CA GLU A 393 -20.86 -8.78 -26.74
C GLU A 393 -20.48 -7.38 -26.23
N ILE A 394 -19.22 -6.95 -26.38
CA ILE A 394 -18.80 -5.56 -26.11
C ILE A 394 -19.54 -4.60 -27.05
N SER A 395 -19.59 -4.90 -28.35
CA SER A 395 -20.23 -4.04 -29.34
C SER A 395 -21.75 -3.95 -29.14
N ASN A 396 -22.37 -5.00 -28.63
CA ASN A 396 -23.79 -5.04 -28.28
C ASN A 396 -24.11 -4.42 -26.92
N GLY A 397 -23.09 -4.09 -26.11
CA GLY A 397 -23.24 -3.54 -24.77
C GLY A 397 -23.72 -4.53 -23.73
N LYS A 398 -23.43 -5.84 -23.92
CA LYS A 398 -23.73 -6.90 -22.96
C LYS A 398 -22.64 -7.05 -21.88
N ILE A 399 -21.43 -6.60 -22.18
CA ILE A 399 -20.31 -6.56 -21.23
C ILE A 399 -20.14 -5.12 -20.77
N ASP A 400 -20.24 -4.90 -19.46
CA ASP A 400 -20.09 -3.60 -18.83
C ASP A 400 -18.63 -3.28 -18.57
N ILE A 401 -17.87 -4.25 -18.07
CA ILE A 401 -16.45 -4.09 -17.74
C ILE A 401 -15.61 -5.11 -18.49
N ILE A 402 -14.71 -4.63 -19.35
CA ILE A 402 -13.73 -5.49 -20.03
C ILE A 402 -12.32 -5.24 -19.51
N ILE A 403 -11.63 -6.30 -19.13
CA ILE A 403 -10.26 -6.25 -18.60
C ILE A 403 -9.31 -6.93 -19.59
N GLY A 404 -8.22 -6.27 -19.97
CA GLY A 404 -7.30 -6.93 -20.88
C GLY A 404 -5.98 -6.22 -21.10
N THR A 405 -5.17 -6.84 -21.96
CA THR A 405 -3.90 -6.27 -22.38
C THR A 405 -4.11 -5.32 -23.58
N HIS A 406 -3.04 -4.94 -24.26
CA HIS A 406 -3.07 -4.08 -25.45
C HIS A 406 -4.11 -4.49 -26.52
N GLN A 407 -4.68 -5.69 -26.43
CA GLN A 407 -5.71 -6.16 -27.37
C GLN A 407 -6.99 -5.32 -27.29
N ILE A 408 -7.36 -4.82 -26.08
CA ILE A 408 -8.59 -4.04 -25.89
C ILE A 408 -8.55 -2.64 -26.53
N VAL A 409 -7.36 -2.16 -26.88
CA VAL A 409 -7.19 -0.86 -27.58
C VAL A 409 -6.94 -1.01 -29.08
N ASN A 410 -7.20 -2.19 -29.65
CA ASN A 410 -7.13 -2.39 -31.10
C ASN A 410 -8.37 -1.81 -31.80
N LYS A 411 -8.18 -1.33 -33.03
CA LYS A 411 -9.26 -0.79 -33.87
C LYS A 411 -10.40 -1.79 -34.18
N SER A 412 -10.16 -3.07 -33.96
CA SER A 412 -11.18 -4.13 -34.14
C SER A 412 -12.22 -4.20 -33.02
N ILE A 413 -12.04 -3.49 -31.92
CA ILE A 413 -12.97 -3.47 -30.80
C ILE A 413 -13.72 -2.15 -30.85
N ASN A 414 -15.00 -2.23 -31.10
CA ASN A 414 -15.92 -1.09 -31.06
C ASN A 414 -16.75 -1.21 -29.78
N PHE A 415 -16.57 -0.26 -28.88
CA PHE A 415 -17.43 -0.13 -27.72
C PHE A 415 -18.75 0.52 -28.12
N LYS A 416 -19.86 0.06 -27.53
CA LYS A 416 -21.15 0.69 -27.73
C LYS A 416 -21.19 2.09 -27.11
N ASP A 417 -20.72 2.21 -25.86
CA ASP A 417 -20.67 3.48 -25.13
C ASP A 417 -19.59 3.45 -24.04
N LEU A 418 -18.32 3.63 -24.43
CA LEU A 418 -17.19 3.66 -23.52
C LEU A 418 -17.17 4.98 -22.74
N GLY A 419 -17.39 4.94 -21.43
CA GLY A 419 -17.31 6.12 -20.54
C GLY A 419 -16.04 6.23 -19.75
N LEU A 420 -15.43 5.11 -19.33
CA LEU A 420 -14.25 5.10 -18.46
C LEU A 420 -13.16 4.17 -19.00
N LEU A 421 -11.93 4.68 -19.06
CA LEU A 421 -10.73 3.92 -19.35
C LEU A 421 -9.82 3.92 -18.12
N ILE A 422 -9.59 2.75 -17.53
CA ILE A 422 -8.65 2.55 -16.44
C ILE A 422 -7.35 1.98 -17.01
N VAL A 423 -6.21 2.58 -16.69
CA VAL A 423 -4.89 2.14 -17.15
C VAL A 423 -4.02 1.84 -15.95
N ASP A 424 -3.67 0.57 -15.75
CA ASP A 424 -2.76 0.17 -14.69
C ASP A 424 -1.32 0.09 -15.20
N GLU A 425 -0.37 0.66 -14.45
CA GLU A 425 1.06 0.67 -14.75
C GLU A 425 1.38 1.22 -16.17
N GLU A 426 0.84 2.39 -16.53
CA GLU A 426 1.00 3.03 -17.86
C GLU A 426 2.45 3.09 -18.34
N GLN A 427 3.44 3.19 -17.44
CA GLN A 427 4.86 3.26 -17.78
C GLN A 427 5.38 1.97 -18.43
N LYS A 428 4.71 0.84 -18.27
CA LYS A 428 5.09 -0.45 -18.87
C LYS A 428 4.63 -0.61 -20.31
N PHE A 429 3.80 0.31 -20.84
CA PHE A 429 3.35 0.27 -22.22
C PHE A 429 4.32 0.96 -23.18
N GLY A 430 4.50 0.34 -24.35
CA GLY A 430 5.31 0.91 -25.44
C GLY A 430 4.67 2.14 -26.09
N VAL A 431 5.46 2.87 -26.89
CA VAL A 431 5.06 4.13 -27.54
C VAL A 431 3.81 3.95 -28.41
N SER A 432 3.74 2.86 -29.19
CA SER A 432 2.62 2.61 -30.11
C SER A 432 1.28 2.41 -29.38
N ILE A 433 1.29 1.80 -28.19
CA ILE A 433 0.08 1.65 -27.38
C ILE A 433 -0.33 3.00 -26.78
N LYS A 434 0.65 3.79 -26.33
CA LYS A 434 0.39 5.14 -25.80
C LYS A 434 -0.22 6.08 -26.87
N GLU A 435 0.18 5.94 -28.12
CA GLU A 435 -0.44 6.69 -29.23
C GLU A 435 -1.89 6.26 -29.49
N LYS A 436 -2.18 4.95 -29.48
CA LYS A 436 -3.56 4.46 -29.59
C LYS A 436 -4.44 4.94 -28.44
N LEU A 437 -3.88 4.96 -27.22
CA LEU A 437 -4.56 5.48 -26.04
C LEU A 437 -4.91 6.97 -26.17
N LYS A 438 -4.06 7.78 -26.82
CA LYS A 438 -4.34 9.21 -27.04
C LYS A 438 -5.66 9.42 -27.77
N ASN A 439 -5.96 8.62 -28.79
CA ASN A 439 -7.18 8.74 -29.59
C ASN A 439 -8.43 8.36 -28.79
N ILE A 440 -8.34 7.32 -27.95
CA ILE A 440 -9.45 6.88 -27.07
C ILE A 440 -9.67 7.90 -25.94
N LYS A 441 -8.59 8.50 -25.46
CA LYS A 441 -8.61 9.48 -24.36
C LYS A 441 -9.30 10.81 -24.72
N GLU A 442 -9.59 11.11 -25.96
CA GLU A 442 -10.14 12.44 -26.32
C GLU A 442 -11.46 12.74 -25.64
N ASN A 443 -12.41 11.78 -25.60
CA ASN A 443 -13.77 11.98 -25.10
C ASN A 443 -14.18 11.04 -23.95
N VAL A 444 -13.25 10.28 -23.38
CA VAL A 444 -13.49 9.26 -22.35
C VAL A 444 -12.75 9.66 -21.09
N ASP A 445 -13.36 9.43 -19.94
CA ASP A 445 -12.70 9.59 -18.65
C ASP A 445 -11.55 8.60 -18.50
N VAL A 446 -10.44 9.08 -17.97
CA VAL A 446 -9.23 8.27 -17.83
C VAL A 446 -8.73 8.29 -16.38
N LEU A 447 -8.65 7.10 -15.82
CA LEU A 447 -8.05 6.86 -14.51
C LEU A 447 -6.77 6.04 -14.68
N THR A 448 -5.63 6.61 -14.34
CA THR A 448 -4.35 5.91 -14.41
C THR A 448 -3.88 5.54 -13.01
N LEU A 449 -3.44 4.29 -12.84
CA LEU A 449 -2.88 3.77 -11.59
C LEU A 449 -1.37 3.57 -11.75
N SER A 450 -0.59 3.92 -10.73
CA SER A 450 0.85 3.67 -10.71
C SER A 450 1.34 3.31 -9.31
N ALA A 451 2.20 2.29 -9.23
CA ALA A 451 2.88 1.91 -7.98
C ALA A 451 4.21 2.64 -7.77
N THR A 452 4.74 3.30 -8.79
CA THR A 452 6.03 4.00 -8.66
C THR A 452 5.81 5.39 -8.08
N PRO A 453 6.40 5.69 -6.89
CA PRO A 453 6.33 7.04 -6.34
C PRO A 453 7.01 8.02 -7.30
N ILE A 454 6.27 9.05 -7.69
CA ILE A 454 6.80 10.10 -8.56
C ILE A 454 7.69 11.01 -7.72
N PRO A 455 8.97 11.22 -8.09
CA PRO A 455 9.82 12.18 -7.39
C PRO A 455 9.17 13.56 -7.34
N ARG A 456 9.26 14.27 -6.21
CA ARG A 456 8.60 15.58 -6.00
C ARG A 456 8.82 16.57 -7.15
N THR A 457 10.02 16.62 -7.73
CA THR A 457 10.34 17.50 -8.88
C THR A 457 9.57 17.14 -10.14
N LEU A 458 9.31 15.84 -10.37
CA LEU A 458 8.48 15.36 -11.49
C LEU A 458 7.00 15.55 -11.19
N GLN A 459 6.60 15.46 -9.92
CA GLN A 459 5.26 15.70 -9.42
C GLN A 459 4.77 17.12 -9.79
N PHE A 460 5.57 18.15 -9.53
CA PHE A 460 5.24 19.54 -9.92
C PHE A 460 5.13 19.72 -11.45
N SER A 461 5.91 18.99 -12.22
CA SER A 461 5.82 19.04 -13.69
C SER A 461 4.61 18.31 -14.24
N LEU A 462 4.12 17.27 -13.55
CA LEU A 462 2.94 16.51 -13.94
C LEU A 462 1.63 17.12 -13.43
N MET A 463 1.63 17.84 -12.31
CA MET A 463 0.46 18.57 -11.79
C MET A 463 -0.09 19.61 -12.79
N ALA A 464 0.75 20.13 -13.68
CA ALA A 464 0.31 21.01 -14.75
C ALA A 464 -0.30 20.27 -15.95
N ALA A 465 -0.12 18.95 -16.03
CA ALA A 465 -0.50 18.12 -17.18
C ALA A 465 -1.60 17.09 -16.88
N ARG A 466 -1.79 16.72 -15.61
CA ARG A 466 -2.81 15.76 -15.13
C ARG A 466 -3.19 16.06 -13.70
N ASP A 467 -4.43 15.75 -13.34
CA ASP A 467 -4.86 15.75 -11.96
C ASP A 467 -4.23 14.54 -11.21
N LEU A 468 -3.76 14.77 -9.99
CA LEU A 468 -2.94 13.81 -9.27
C LEU A 468 -3.46 13.61 -7.84
N SER A 469 -3.72 12.35 -7.49
CA SER A 469 -3.98 11.93 -6.12
C SER A 469 -2.90 10.97 -5.65
N ILE A 470 -2.39 11.15 -4.43
CA ILE A 470 -1.29 10.36 -3.87
C ILE A 470 -1.73 9.67 -2.60
N ILE A 471 -1.58 8.35 -2.56
CA ILE A 471 -1.82 7.54 -1.38
C ILE A 471 -0.47 7.27 -0.71
N ASN A 472 -0.18 7.99 0.37
CA ASN A 472 1.05 7.84 1.15
C ASN A 472 0.85 6.99 2.40
N THR A 473 -0.38 6.91 2.90
CA THR A 473 -0.71 6.19 4.12
C THR A 473 -0.91 4.71 3.82
N PRO A 474 -0.07 3.81 4.38
CA PRO A 474 -0.26 2.38 4.22
C PRO A 474 -1.53 1.92 4.94
N PRO A 475 -2.21 0.89 4.43
CA PRO A 475 -3.29 0.24 5.16
C PRO A 475 -2.80 -0.28 6.52
N PRO A 476 -3.66 -0.30 7.55
CA PRO A 476 -3.26 -0.64 8.92
C PRO A 476 -2.65 -2.04 9.07
N ASN A 477 -2.98 -2.98 8.18
CA ASN A 477 -2.48 -4.36 8.23
C ASN A 477 -1.20 -4.61 7.41
N ARG A 478 -0.58 -3.58 6.86
CA ARG A 478 0.66 -3.73 6.12
C ARG A 478 1.87 -3.60 7.04
N TYR A 479 2.51 -4.72 7.34
CA TYR A 479 3.79 -4.72 8.02
C TYR A 479 4.90 -4.25 7.07
N PRO A 480 5.83 -3.40 7.53
CA PRO A 480 6.97 -3.02 6.72
C PRO A 480 7.84 -4.24 6.43
N ILE A 481 8.29 -4.36 5.18
CA ILE A 481 9.28 -5.37 4.80
C ILE A 481 10.65 -4.90 5.27
N SER A 482 11.33 -5.72 6.07
CA SER A 482 12.73 -5.50 6.41
C SER A 482 13.59 -5.84 5.19
N SER A 483 14.33 -4.87 4.68
CA SER A 483 15.18 -5.03 3.51
C SER A 483 16.63 -4.78 3.86
N GLU A 484 17.49 -5.73 3.52
CA GLU A 484 18.93 -5.65 3.76
C GLU A 484 19.69 -5.82 2.44
N VAL A 485 20.79 -5.07 2.31
CA VAL A 485 21.73 -5.23 1.20
C VAL A 485 23.01 -5.83 1.75
N VAL A 486 23.21 -7.11 1.46
CA VAL A 486 24.35 -7.88 1.95
C VAL A 486 25.19 -8.41 0.77
N ARG A 487 26.45 -8.77 1.03
CA ARG A 487 27.22 -9.55 0.06
C ARG A 487 26.62 -10.96 -0.03
N PHE A 488 26.77 -11.60 -1.19
CA PHE A 488 26.38 -12.99 -1.35
C PHE A 488 27.09 -13.85 -0.27
N SER A 489 26.30 -14.46 0.60
CA SER A 489 26.78 -15.24 1.75
C SER A 489 25.87 -16.44 1.93
N GLU A 490 26.48 -17.62 1.95
CA GLU A 490 25.75 -18.90 2.14
C GLU A 490 25.05 -18.94 3.50
N SER A 491 25.68 -18.41 4.55
CA SER A 491 25.10 -18.34 5.87
C SER A 491 23.84 -17.46 5.90
N THR A 492 23.89 -16.26 5.29
CA THR A 492 22.74 -15.36 5.24
C THR A 492 21.58 -15.97 4.44
N ILE A 493 21.87 -16.65 3.32
CA ILE A 493 20.85 -17.34 2.51
C ILE A 493 20.20 -18.46 3.32
N ARG A 494 21.02 -19.32 3.95
CA ARG A 494 20.54 -20.40 4.79
C ARG A 494 19.62 -19.87 5.92
N ASP A 495 20.10 -18.89 6.67
CA ASP A 495 19.39 -18.36 7.83
C ASP A 495 18.06 -17.71 7.42
N ALA A 496 18.04 -16.96 6.33
CA ALA A 496 16.82 -16.35 5.79
C ALA A 496 15.80 -17.41 5.31
N ILE A 497 16.26 -18.44 4.59
CA ILE A 497 15.37 -19.51 4.11
C ILE A 497 14.85 -20.35 5.28
N THR A 498 15.71 -20.68 6.22
CA THR A 498 15.32 -21.47 7.42
C THR A 498 14.29 -20.73 8.26
N LEU A 499 14.44 -19.41 8.45
CA LEU A 499 13.48 -18.58 9.16
C LEU A 499 12.09 -18.64 8.51
N GLU A 500 12.04 -18.55 7.18
CA GLU A 500 10.77 -18.61 6.45
C GLU A 500 10.11 -19.99 6.51
N ILE A 501 10.90 -21.06 6.39
CA ILE A 501 10.40 -22.44 6.48
C ILE A 501 9.85 -22.72 7.89
N LEU A 502 10.54 -22.27 8.95
CA LEU A 502 10.10 -22.44 10.34
C LEU A 502 8.73 -21.80 10.60
N ARG A 503 8.46 -20.65 9.99
CA ARG A 503 7.16 -20.00 10.08
C ARG A 503 6.14 -20.46 9.02
N ARG A 504 6.43 -21.55 8.29
CA ARG A 504 5.64 -22.10 7.18
C ARG A 504 5.43 -21.12 6.02
N GLY A 505 6.38 -20.22 5.83
CA GLY A 505 6.41 -19.26 4.73
C GLY A 505 6.97 -19.86 3.45
N GLN A 506 7.08 -19.01 2.42
CA GLN A 506 7.66 -19.33 1.11
C GLN A 506 8.73 -18.30 0.76
N VAL A 507 9.75 -18.71 0.01
CA VAL A 507 10.86 -17.87 -0.41
C VAL A 507 10.91 -17.79 -1.92
N PHE A 508 10.94 -16.57 -2.49
CA PHE A 508 11.29 -16.34 -3.87
C PHE A 508 12.78 -15.98 -3.96
N PHE A 509 13.56 -16.86 -4.56
CA PHE A 509 14.96 -16.61 -4.85
C PHE A 509 15.10 -16.19 -6.33
N ILE A 510 15.42 -14.90 -6.57
CA ILE A 510 15.50 -14.34 -7.92
C ILE A 510 16.95 -14.39 -8.39
N HIS A 511 17.17 -15.01 -9.55
CA HIS A 511 18.46 -15.10 -10.21
C HIS A 511 18.38 -14.62 -11.67
N ASN A 512 19.35 -13.78 -12.09
CA ASN A 512 19.28 -13.10 -13.40
C ASN A 512 19.76 -13.93 -14.60
N ARG A 513 20.43 -15.06 -14.35
CA ARG A 513 21.05 -15.88 -15.40
C ARG A 513 20.40 -17.25 -15.46
N ILE A 514 19.83 -17.59 -16.61
CA ILE A 514 19.19 -18.89 -16.83
C ILE A 514 20.23 -20.00 -16.88
N GLU A 515 21.45 -19.71 -17.41
CA GLU A 515 22.51 -20.70 -17.66
C GLU A 515 22.94 -21.48 -16.40
N ASN A 516 23.03 -20.78 -15.25
CA ASN A 516 23.48 -21.38 -13.99
C ASN A 516 22.39 -21.43 -12.91
N ILE A 517 21.12 -21.29 -13.26
CA ILE A 517 20.01 -21.29 -12.30
C ILE A 517 19.89 -22.62 -11.55
N ASN A 518 20.19 -23.74 -12.25
CA ASN A 518 20.17 -25.07 -11.66
C ASN A 518 21.32 -25.29 -10.66
N GLU A 519 22.49 -24.69 -10.91
CA GLU A 519 23.62 -24.71 -9.96
C GLU A 519 23.27 -23.97 -8.67
N VAL A 520 22.64 -22.81 -8.81
CA VAL A 520 22.15 -22.03 -7.66
C VAL A 520 21.06 -22.78 -6.91
N ALA A 521 20.13 -23.43 -7.60
CA ALA A 521 19.13 -24.28 -6.97
C ALA A 521 19.76 -25.44 -6.19
N GLY A 522 20.79 -26.09 -6.78
CA GLY A 522 21.58 -27.16 -6.12
C GLY A 522 22.36 -26.63 -4.89
N LEU A 523 22.90 -25.42 -4.95
CA LEU A 523 23.52 -24.76 -3.80
C LEU A 523 22.51 -24.56 -2.66
N ILE A 524 21.34 -24.00 -2.97
CA ILE A 524 20.29 -23.75 -1.96
C ILE A 524 19.81 -25.07 -1.35
N GLN A 525 19.64 -26.14 -2.15
CA GLN A 525 19.24 -27.45 -1.66
C GLN A 525 20.27 -28.06 -0.70
N ARG A 526 21.57 -27.80 -0.91
CA ARG A 526 22.64 -28.23 0.02
C ARG A 526 22.64 -27.42 1.30
N LEU A 527 22.36 -26.11 1.22
CA LEU A 527 22.33 -25.22 2.38
C LEU A 527 21.12 -25.50 3.29
N VAL A 528 19.99 -25.87 2.70
CA VAL A 528 18.73 -26.15 3.41
C VAL A 528 18.10 -27.41 2.81
N PRO A 529 18.51 -28.62 3.26
CA PRO A 529 18.04 -29.89 2.70
C PRO A 529 16.52 -30.09 2.79
N ASP A 530 15.89 -29.53 3.81
CA ASP A 530 14.44 -29.66 4.04
C ASP A 530 13.59 -28.76 3.13
N ALA A 531 14.21 -27.86 2.38
CA ALA A 531 13.50 -26.96 1.46
C ALA A 531 13.04 -27.69 0.21
N ARG A 532 11.78 -27.53 -0.16
CA ARG A 532 11.22 -27.99 -1.45
C ARG A 532 11.43 -26.92 -2.50
N ILE A 533 12.41 -27.10 -3.39
CA ILE A 533 12.81 -26.11 -4.38
C ILE A 533 12.19 -26.45 -5.74
N ARG A 534 11.69 -25.43 -6.42
CA ARG A 534 11.29 -25.50 -7.85
C ARG A 534 11.87 -24.31 -8.60
N VAL A 535 12.38 -24.59 -9.78
CA VAL A 535 12.82 -23.58 -10.75
C VAL A 535 11.67 -23.32 -11.71
N GLY A 536 11.34 -22.04 -11.93
CA GLY A 536 10.23 -21.59 -12.78
C GLY A 536 10.63 -20.56 -13.83
#